data_cd0c41f08bc5c158607aa627c92685f0
#
_entry.id   cd0c41f08bc5c158607aa627c92685f0
#
_cell.length_a   1.000
_cell.length_b   1.000
_cell.length_c   1.000
_cell.angle_alpha   90.00
_cell.angle_beta   90.00
_cell.angle_gamma   90.00
#
_symmetry.space_group_name_H-M   'P 1'
#
loop_
_entity.id
_entity.type
_entity.pdbx_description
1 polymer ?
#
loop_
_entity_poly.entity_id
_entity_poly.type
_entity_poly.pdbx_seq_one_letter_code
_entity_poly.pdbx_strand_id
1 'polypeptide(L)'
;LDRSSAASDVYKRQGDRVAVSTPGDILLHIRAEAMDACFELATLLVAGLGTAAKVVDEVHGFRYFDRRAIIGFVDGTENPQGFELADFTLIGDEDPAFSGGSYVLVQKYLHDMTAWEALPTEQQERIIGRRKLTNVELPDDVKPSYSHSSLTTLDEGGQEVKILRDNMPFGRPGSGEFGTYFIGYARSPAPIEQMLENMFVGRPAGNYDRLLDYSLSLIHI
;
A
#
# COMPACT_ATOMS: atom_id res chain seq x y z
N LEU A 1 0.14 16.42 -19.08
CA LEU A 1 0.30 15.10 -19.66
C LEU A 1 -0.29 14.09 -18.68
N ASP A 2 -1.51 13.69 -18.99
CA ASP A 2 -2.38 12.92 -18.13
C ASP A 2 -2.00 11.43 -18.16
N ARG A 3 -0.95 11.04 -17.42
CA ARG A 3 -0.61 9.64 -17.20
C ARG A 3 -1.35 9.02 -15.98
N SER A 4 -2.00 9.86 -15.17
CA SER A 4 -2.80 9.39 -14.03
C SER A 4 -4.13 8.75 -14.44
N SER A 5 -4.66 9.08 -15.63
CA SER A 5 -5.96 8.58 -16.09
C SER A 5 -5.91 7.12 -16.58
N ALA A 6 -4.78 6.65 -17.11
CA ALA A 6 -4.68 5.30 -17.68
C ALA A 6 -4.65 4.21 -16.58
N ALA A 7 -3.93 4.43 -15.47
CA ALA A 7 -3.90 3.50 -14.34
C ALA A 7 -5.26 3.39 -13.64
N SER A 8 -6.03 4.48 -13.58
CA SER A 8 -7.32 4.51 -12.92
C SER A 8 -8.40 3.67 -13.60
N ASP A 9 -8.27 3.39 -14.90
CA ASP A 9 -9.30 2.67 -15.66
C ASP A 9 -9.16 1.15 -15.61
N VAL A 10 -7.95 0.64 -15.37
CA VAL A 10 -7.68 -0.82 -15.34
C VAL A 10 -8.27 -1.46 -14.09
N TYR A 11 -8.27 -0.75 -12.94
CA TYR A 11 -8.71 -1.30 -11.64
C TYR A 11 -10.18 -1.07 -11.31
N LYS A 12 -10.91 -0.36 -12.16
CA LYS A 12 -12.30 0.04 -11.91
C LYS A 12 -13.35 -1.06 -12.06
N ARG A 13 -12.99 -2.24 -12.57
CA ARG A 13 -14.02 -3.22 -13.00
C ARG A 13 -13.67 -4.66 -12.64
N GLN A 14 -13.90 -5.02 -11.38
CA GLN A 14 -14.06 -6.46 -11.06
C GLN A 14 -15.14 -6.66 -10.00
N GLY A 15 -16.38 -6.87 -10.47
CA GLY A 15 -17.52 -7.14 -9.63
C GLY A 15 -17.81 -6.00 -8.65
N ASP A 16 -18.10 -6.34 -7.41
CA ASP A 16 -18.41 -5.38 -6.33
C ASP A 16 -17.17 -4.71 -5.70
N ARG A 17 -15.94 -5.04 -6.17
CA ARG A 17 -14.68 -4.50 -5.65
C ARG A 17 -14.16 -3.40 -6.56
N VAL A 18 -14.38 -2.17 -6.14
CA VAL A 18 -13.95 -0.98 -6.88
C VAL A 18 -12.93 -0.22 -6.06
N ALA A 19 -11.76 0.01 -6.65
CA ALA A 19 -10.84 1.01 -6.13
C ALA A 19 -11.28 2.38 -6.65
N VAL A 20 -11.63 3.29 -5.74
CA VAL A 20 -12.09 4.64 -6.11
C VAL A 20 -10.86 5.54 -6.25
N SER A 21 -10.71 6.19 -7.42
CA SER A 21 -9.70 7.22 -7.63
C SER A 21 -10.25 8.60 -7.22
N THR A 22 -9.50 9.33 -6.41
CA THR A 22 -9.81 10.72 -6.05
C THR A 22 -8.76 11.65 -6.62
N PRO A 23 -9.14 12.75 -7.28
CA PRO A 23 -8.18 13.67 -7.87
C PRO A 23 -7.40 14.43 -6.80
N GLY A 24 -6.13 14.70 -7.08
CA GLY A 24 -5.26 15.54 -6.26
C GLY A 24 -4.05 16.00 -7.08
N ASP A 25 -3.57 17.21 -6.81
CA ASP A 25 -2.44 17.81 -7.53
C ASP A 25 -1.15 17.74 -6.71
N ILE A 26 -1.25 17.69 -5.38
CA ILE A 26 -0.12 17.68 -4.46
C ILE A 26 -0.35 16.62 -3.40
N LEU A 27 0.63 15.74 -3.19
CA LEU A 27 0.70 14.82 -2.06
C LEU A 27 1.81 15.25 -1.12
N LEU A 28 1.51 15.43 0.17
CA LEU A 28 2.48 15.67 1.22
C LEU A 28 2.58 14.43 2.11
N HIS A 29 3.68 13.67 1.99
CA HIS A 29 3.99 12.58 2.89
C HIS A 29 4.93 13.07 3.98
N ILE A 30 4.41 13.27 5.19
CA ILE A 30 5.12 13.84 6.34
C ILE A 30 5.42 12.72 7.33
N ARG A 31 6.71 12.59 7.71
CA ARG A 31 7.18 11.59 8.67
C ARG A 31 8.05 12.23 9.73
N ALA A 32 7.84 11.84 10.98
CA ALA A 32 8.68 12.20 12.11
C ALA A 32 8.63 11.10 13.20
N GLU A 33 9.49 11.20 14.18
CA GLU A 33 9.47 10.30 15.34
C GLU A 33 8.28 10.54 16.27
N ALA A 34 7.74 11.77 16.23
CA ALA A 34 6.64 12.19 17.07
C ALA A 34 5.55 12.89 16.26
N MET A 35 4.30 12.68 16.65
CA MET A 35 3.13 13.22 15.95
C MET A 35 3.05 14.76 15.99
N ASP A 36 3.53 15.39 17.06
CA ASP A 36 3.58 16.85 17.19
C ASP A 36 4.46 17.49 16.11
N ALA A 37 5.60 16.88 15.78
CA ALA A 37 6.46 17.34 14.69
C ALA A 37 5.80 17.19 13.32
N CYS A 38 5.07 16.08 13.08
CA CYS A 38 4.27 15.92 11.87
C CYS A 38 3.18 16.99 11.78
N PHE A 39 2.47 17.23 12.86
CA PHE A 39 1.38 18.20 12.93
C PHE A 39 1.89 19.62 12.67
N GLU A 40 2.98 20.01 13.32
CA GLU A 40 3.57 21.34 13.14
C GLU A 40 4.05 21.56 11.70
N LEU A 41 4.76 20.56 11.12
CA LEU A 41 5.21 20.66 9.74
C LEU A 41 4.03 20.74 8.76
N ALA A 42 2.98 19.95 8.95
CA ALA A 42 1.76 20.05 8.15
C ALA A 42 1.14 21.44 8.24
N THR A 43 1.05 22.01 9.45
CA THR A 43 0.53 23.34 9.70
C THR A 43 1.32 24.40 8.94
N LEU A 44 2.64 24.35 9.00
CA LEU A 44 3.52 25.29 8.29
C LEU A 44 3.39 25.17 6.77
N LEU A 45 3.32 23.94 6.24
CA LEU A 45 3.19 23.70 4.80
C LEU A 45 1.82 24.21 4.29
N VAL A 46 0.73 23.89 4.98
CA VAL A 46 -0.61 24.36 4.61
C VAL A 46 -0.70 25.89 4.68
N ALA A 47 -0.13 26.48 5.72
CA ALA A 47 -0.07 27.96 5.82
C ALA A 47 0.76 28.59 4.70
N GLY A 48 1.88 27.95 4.31
CA GLY A 48 2.72 28.42 3.21
C GLY A 48 2.05 28.31 1.83
N LEU A 49 1.22 27.30 1.62
CA LEU A 49 0.42 27.14 0.39
C LEU A 49 -0.73 28.15 0.33
N GLY A 50 -1.26 28.59 1.46
CA GLY A 50 -2.30 29.62 1.57
C GLY A 50 -3.52 29.32 0.69
N THR A 51 -3.88 30.24 -0.20
CA THR A 51 -5.02 30.08 -1.12
C THR A 51 -4.66 29.36 -2.43
N ALA A 52 -3.39 29.01 -2.64
CA ALA A 52 -2.95 28.34 -3.87
C ALA A 52 -3.36 26.86 -3.90
N ALA A 53 -3.59 26.24 -2.75
CA ALA A 53 -4.03 24.85 -2.64
C ALA A 53 -5.11 24.70 -1.56
N LYS A 54 -5.94 23.66 -1.71
CA LYS A 54 -6.96 23.25 -0.74
C LYS A 54 -6.69 21.82 -0.32
N VAL A 55 -6.66 21.56 0.99
CA VAL A 55 -6.61 20.20 1.52
C VAL A 55 -7.91 19.48 1.18
N VAL A 56 -7.82 18.35 0.48
CA VAL A 56 -8.97 17.51 0.07
C VAL A 56 -9.07 16.24 0.89
N ASP A 57 -7.95 15.73 1.40
CA ASP A 57 -7.90 14.60 2.34
C ASP A 57 -6.70 14.76 3.28
N GLU A 58 -6.82 14.24 4.49
CA GLU A 58 -5.76 14.24 5.50
C GLU A 58 -5.88 12.97 6.33
N VAL A 59 -4.79 12.21 6.44
CA VAL A 59 -4.74 10.97 7.21
C VAL A 59 -3.59 11.01 8.19
N HIS A 60 -3.91 10.83 9.47
CA HIS A 60 -2.93 10.69 10.54
C HIS A 60 -2.67 9.21 10.80
N GLY A 61 -1.55 8.72 10.29
CA GLY A 61 -1.07 7.37 10.57
C GLY A 61 -0.25 7.33 11.86
N PHE A 62 -0.12 6.15 12.41
CA PHE A 62 0.70 5.90 13.60
C PHE A 62 1.44 4.57 13.49
N ARG A 63 2.55 4.44 14.22
CA ARG A 63 3.25 3.16 14.37
C ARG A 63 2.48 2.28 15.35
N TYR A 64 2.02 1.13 14.87
CA TYR A 64 1.41 0.12 15.71
C TYR A 64 2.45 -0.86 16.28
N PHE A 65 2.06 -1.68 17.26
CA PHE A 65 2.94 -2.61 17.99
C PHE A 65 3.83 -3.43 17.06
N ASP A 66 5.11 -3.52 17.35
CA ASP A 66 6.10 -4.32 16.62
C ASP A 66 6.10 -4.10 15.09
N ARG A 67 5.79 -2.87 14.64
CA ARG A 67 5.65 -2.52 13.22
C ARG A 67 4.59 -3.35 12.49
N ARG A 68 3.50 -3.68 13.16
CA ARG A 68 2.41 -4.43 12.57
C ARG A 68 1.40 -3.50 11.91
N ALA A 69 0.79 -4.00 10.84
CA ALA A 69 -0.47 -3.45 10.36
C ALA A 69 -1.58 -3.68 11.40
N ILE A 70 -2.67 -2.91 11.33
CA ILE A 70 -3.79 -3.03 12.28
C ILE A 70 -4.40 -4.45 12.31
N ILE A 71 -4.31 -5.19 11.20
CA ILE A 71 -4.73 -6.60 11.07
C ILE A 71 -3.82 -7.59 11.79
N GLY A 72 -2.73 -7.11 12.42
CA GLY A 72 -1.87 -7.88 13.32
C GLY A 72 -0.65 -8.55 12.67
N PHE A 73 -0.37 -8.35 11.38
CA PHE A 73 0.82 -8.88 10.69
C PHE A 73 1.91 -7.83 10.58
N VAL A 74 3.18 -8.26 10.59
CA VAL A 74 4.34 -7.37 10.41
C VAL A 74 4.33 -6.82 8.98
N ASP A 75 4.55 -5.51 8.84
CA ASP A 75 4.58 -4.83 7.55
C ASP A 75 6.00 -4.39 7.17
N GLY A 76 6.24 -4.22 5.86
CA GLY A 76 7.51 -3.73 5.33
C GLY A 76 8.67 -4.72 5.37
N THR A 77 8.42 -6.02 5.56
CA THR A 77 9.46 -7.05 5.64
C THR A 77 10.25 -7.18 4.34
N GLU A 78 9.60 -7.04 3.19
CA GLU A 78 10.18 -7.20 1.85
C GLU A 78 10.64 -5.86 1.23
N ASN A 79 10.75 -4.80 2.01
CA ASN A 79 11.26 -3.52 1.50
C ASN A 79 12.73 -3.64 1.08
N PRO A 80 13.13 -3.06 -0.06
CA PRO A 80 14.52 -2.99 -0.47
C PRO A 80 15.35 -2.23 0.58
N GLN A 81 16.60 -2.63 0.77
CA GLN A 81 17.50 -2.05 1.76
C GLN A 81 18.87 -1.72 1.16
N GLY A 82 19.59 -0.82 1.81
CA GLY A 82 20.95 -0.46 1.40
C GLY A 82 20.99 0.08 -0.03
N PHE A 83 21.86 -0.48 -0.87
CA PHE A 83 22.04 -0.04 -2.25
C PHE A 83 20.84 -0.35 -3.15
N GLU A 84 20.11 -1.44 -2.88
CA GLU A 84 18.91 -1.81 -3.64
C GLU A 84 17.81 -0.76 -3.56
N LEU A 85 17.77 0.03 -2.48
CA LEU A 85 16.73 1.05 -2.30
C LEU A 85 16.70 2.03 -3.48
N ALA A 86 17.83 2.57 -3.88
CA ALA A 86 17.92 3.50 -5.00
C ALA A 86 17.55 2.84 -6.33
N ASP A 87 18.00 1.60 -6.54
CA ASP A 87 17.79 0.87 -7.80
C ASP A 87 16.30 0.57 -8.04
N PHE A 88 15.54 0.27 -6.99
CA PHE A 88 14.10 -0.02 -7.11
C PHE A 88 13.20 1.21 -7.00
N THR A 89 13.68 2.32 -6.42
CA THR A 89 12.80 3.46 -6.14
C THR A 89 13.09 4.71 -6.94
N LEU A 90 14.36 4.96 -7.33
CA LEU A 90 14.71 6.22 -7.99
C LEU A 90 14.67 6.09 -9.52
N ILE A 91 13.98 7.03 -10.14
CA ILE A 91 13.93 7.21 -11.59
C ILE A 91 15.33 7.63 -12.07
N GLY A 92 15.83 6.94 -13.08
CA GLY A 92 17.10 7.25 -13.73
C GLY A 92 16.92 7.90 -15.09
N ASP A 93 17.75 7.47 -16.04
CA ASP A 93 17.76 8.00 -17.40
C ASP A 93 16.56 7.57 -18.25
N GLU A 94 15.78 6.59 -17.78
CA GLU A 94 14.56 6.12 -18.45
C GLU A 94 13.43 7.16 -18.47
N ASP A 95 13.42 8.10 -17.52
CA ASP A 95 12.53 9.26 -17.53
C ASP A 95 13.29 10.50 -17.03
N PRO A 96 14.11 11.14 -17.89
CA PRO A 96 15.03 12.19 -17.49
C PRO A 96 14.37 13.43 -16.88
N ALA A 97 13.08 13.66 -17.19
CA ALA A 97 12.33 14.79 -16.66
C ALA A 97 12.05 14.64 -15.15
N PHE A 98 12.07 13.41 -14.64
CA PHE A 98 11.81 13.07 -13.25
C PHE A 98 12.98 12.33 -12.58
N SER A 99 14.16 12.37 -13.18
CA SER A 99 15.35 11.69 -12.66
C SER A 99 15.64 12.10 -11.21
N GLY A 100 15.91 11.10 -10.37
CA GLY A 100 16.07 11.25 -8.92
C GLY A 100 14.77 11.32 -8.12
N GLY A 101 13.61 11.35 -8.78
CA GLY A 101 12.30 11.19 -8.17
C GLY A 101 11.87 9.73 -8.05
N SER A 102 10.61 9.51 -7.68
CA SER A 102 9.97 8.19 -7.64
C SER A 102 8.55 8.30 -8.17
N TYR A 103 8.05 7.24 -8.79
CA TYR A 103 6.61 7.07 -8.94
C TYR A 103 6.01 6.70 -7.60
N VAL A 104 4.92 7.37 -7.22
CA VAL A 104 4.26 7.18 -5.93
C VAL A 104 2.82 6.78 -6.16
N LEU A 105 2.39 5.73 -5.48
CA LEU A 105 0.99 5.34 -5.44
C LEU A 105 0.54 5.25 -3.98
N VAL A 106 -0.62 5.83 -3.69
CA VAL A 106 -1.25 5.77 -2.37
C VAL A 106 -2.61 5.09 -2.42
N GLN A 107 -2.92 4.33 -1.38
CA GLN A 107 -4.21 3.66 -1.23
C GLN A 107 -4.63 3.70 0.23
N LYS A 108 -5.88 4.04 0.46
CA LYS A 108 -6.51 3.99 1.79
C LYS A 108 -7.35 2.73 1.88
N TYR A 109 -6.95 1.78 2.71
CA TYR A 109 -7.69 0.55 2.99
C TYR A 109 -8.44 0.67 4.30
N LEU A 110 -9.75 0.41 4.27
CA LEU A 110 -10.58 0.25 5.47
C LEU A 110 -10.80 -1.23 5.73
N HIS A 111 -10.56 -1.69 6.96
CA HIS A 111 -10.66 -3.08 7.34
C HIS A 111 -11.94 -3.37 8.13
N ASP A 112 -12.68 -4.41 7.74
CA ASP A 112 -13.70 -5.02 8.58
C ASP A 112 -13.04 -5.88 9.66
N MET A 113 -12.65 -5.22 10.75
CA MET A 113 -11.96 -5.90 11.86
C MET A 113 -12.85 -6.92 12.55
N THR A 114 -14.18 -6.74 12.54
CA THR A 114 -15.11 -7.71 13.13
C THR A 114 -15.08 -9.03 12.36
N ALA A 115 -15.17 -8.96 11.04
CA ALA A 115 -15.07 -10.15 10.18
C ALA A 115 -13.65 -10.75 10.21
N TRP A 116 -12.61 -9.90 10.21
CA TRP A 116 -11.22 -10.36 10.27
C TRP A 116 -10.87 -11.09 11.57
N GLU A 117 -11.26 -10.56 12.72
CA GLU A 117 -10.99 -11.14 14.03
C GLU A 117 -11.82 -12.40 14.30
N ALA A 118 -12.93 -12.59 13.61
CA ALA A 118 -13.71 -13.82 13.68
C ALA A 118 -13.02 -15.02 13.01
N LEU A 119 -12.00 -14.78 12.18
CA LEU A 119 -11.25 -15.84 11.53
C LEU A 119 -10.26 -16.50 12.50
N PRO A 120 -10.11 -17.84 12.46
CA PRO A 120 -9.00 -18.51 13.10
C PRO A 120 -7.65 -17.98 12.62
N THR A 121 -6.64 -17.94 13.51
CA THR A 121 -5.30 -17.43 13.17
C THR A 121 -4.71 -18.12 11.94
N GLU A 122 -4.87 -19.42 11.81
CA GLU A 122 -4.38 -20.21 10.68
C GLU A 122 -5.01 -19.78 9.36
N GLN A 123 -6.27 -19.36 9.37
CA GLN A 123 -6.93 -18.84 8.19
C GLN A 123 -6.42 -17.45 7.83
N GLN A 124 -6.21 -16.57 8.83
CA GLN A 124 -5.56 -15.28 8.62
C GLN A 124 -4.15 -15.45 8.03
N GLU A 125 -3.35 -16.39 8.57
CA GLU A 125 -2.01 -16.71 8.08
C GLU A 125 -2.03 -17.19 6.62
N ARG A 126 -3.00 -18.02 6.24
CA ARG A 126 -3.18 -18.46 4.84
C ARG A 126 -3.57 -17.33 3.90
N ILE A 127 -4.38 -16.38 4.35
CA ILE A 127 -4.75 -15.20 3.57
C ILE A 127 -3.54 -14.31 3.33
N ILE A 128 -2.72 -14.07 4.36
CA ILE A 128 -1.53 -13.23 4.25
C ILE A 128 -0.36 -13.97 3.59
N GLY A 129 -0.21 -15.27 3.83
CA GLY A 129 0.91 -16.09 3.37
C GLY A 129 2.08 -16.15 4.35
N ARG A 130 1.91 -15.66 5.59
CA ARG A 130 2.95 -15.58 6.62
C ARG A 130 2.39 -15.97 8.00
N ARG A 131 3.27 -16.43 8.88
CA ARG A 131 2.91 -16.68 10.29
C ARG A 131 2.69 -15.37 11.03
N LYS A 132 1.57 -15.26 11.75
CA LYS A 132 1.17 -14.01 12.42
C LYS A 132 2.15 -13.58 13.51
N LEU A 133 2.63 -14.51 14.34
CA LEU A 133 3.53 -14.19 15.44
C LEU A 133 4.99 -14.02 14.99
N THR A 134 5.49 -14.97 14.22
CA THR A 134 6.92 -15.06 13.88
C THR A 134 7.29 -14.31 12.61
N ASN A 135 6.31 -13.89 11.83
CA ASN A 135 6.49 -13.28 10.50
C ASN A 135 7.23 -14.17 9.48
N VAL A 136 7.42 -15.44 9.78
CA VAL A 136 8.01 -16.40 8.85
C VAL A 136 7.02 -16.67 7.72
N GLU A 137 7.48 -16.62 6.49
CA GLU A 137 6.66 -16.97 5.32
C GLU A 137 6.23 -18.42 5.36
N LEU A 138 5.02 -18.71 4.91
CA LEU A 138 4.55 -20.09 4.84
C LEU A 138 5.34 -20.85 3.75
N PRO A 139 5.68 -22.13 3.98
CA PRO A 139 6.32 -22.96 2.95
C PRO A 139 5.48 -23.02 1.67
N ASP A 140 6.12 -23.12 0.51
CA ASP A 140 5.46 -23.04 -0.80
C ASP A 140 4.41 -24.14 -1.02
N ASP A 141 4.59 -25.31 -0.41
CA ASP A 141 3.63 -26.41 -0.44
C ASP A 141 2.37 -26.17 0.41
N VAL A 142 2.41 -25.16 1.29
CA VAL A 142 1.31 -24.79 2.21
C VAL A 142 0.73 -23.43 1.88
N LYS A 143 1.55 -22.52 1.36
CA LYS A 143 1.17 -21.14 1.04
C LYS A 143 0.18 -21.10 -0.14
N PRO A 144 -1.06 -20.60 0.06
CA PRO A 144 -2.01 -20.53 -1.03
C PRO A 144 -1.58 -19.55 -2.11
N SER A 145 -1.87 -19.87 -3.37
CA SER A 145 -1.62 -18.97 -4.50
C SER A 145 -2.42 -17.67 -4.47
N TYR A 146 -3.50 -17.63 -3.70
CA TYR A 146 -4.32 -16.44 -3.46
C TYR A 146 -3.85 -15.59 -2.27
N SER A 147 -2.79 -15.98 -1.59
CA SER A 147 -2.29 -15.23 -0.44
C SER A 147 -1.72 -13.89 -0.87
N HIS A 148 -1.85 -12.90 0.00
CA HIS A 148 -1.34 -11.56 -0.23
C HIS A 148 0.14 -11.58 -0.65
N SER A 149 1.00 -12.32 0.06
CA SER A 149 2.42 -12.42 -0.28
C SER A 149 2.66 -13.05 -1.64
N SER A 150 1.91 -14.12 -2.02
CA SER A 150 2.06 -14.77 -3.33
C SER A 150 1.68 -13.86 -4.50
N LEU A 151 0.69 -13.00 -4.32
CA LEU A 151 0.20 -12.11 -5.38
C LEU A 151 1.00 -10.80 -5.49
N THR A 152 1.67 -10.39 -4.42
CA THR A 152 2.47 -9.16 -4.37
C THR A 152 3.96 -9.38 -4.55
N THR A 153 4.43 -10.61 -4.57
CA THR A 153 5.81 -10.95 -4.97
C THR A 153 5.89 -11.02 -6.49
N LEU A 154 6.73 -10.19 -7.07
CA LEU A 154 6.97 -10.14 -8.52
C LEU A 154 8.36 -10.69 -8.83
N ASP A 155 8.45 -11.46 -9.91
CA ASP A 155 9.69 -11.98 -10.47
C ASP A 155 9.79 -11.62 -11.95
N GLU A 156 10.90 -11.02 -12.34
CA GLU A 156 11.23 -10.74 -13.73
C GLU A 156 12.54 -11.43 -14.11
N GLY A 157 12.43 -12.51 -14.86
CA GLY A 157 13.61 -13.24 -15.34
C GLY A 157 14.46 -13.91 -14.25
N GLY A 158 13.84 -14.30 -13.12
CA GLY A 158 14.51 -14.92 -11.97
C GLY A 158 15.06 -13.92 -10.95
N GLN A 159 14.70 -12.65 -11.07
CA GLN A 159 15.03 -11.61 -10.10
C GLN A 159 13.75 -11.04 -9.51
N GLU A 160 13.71 -10.97 -8.17
CA GLU A 160 12.60 -10.34 -7.47
C GLU A 160 12.58 -8.83 -7.73
N VAL A 161 11.41 -8.31 -8.14
CA VAL A 161 11.17 -6.89 -8.31
C VAL A 161 10.50 -6.34 -7.07
N LYS A 162 11.13 -5.33 -6.45
CA LYS A 162 10.69 -4.75 -5.20
C LYS A 162 10.17 -3.32 -5.38
N ILE A 163 9.34 -2.90 -4.45
CA ILE A 163 8.94 -1.51 -4.24
C ILE A 163 9.21 -1.13 -2.78
N LEU A 164 9.44 0.14 -2.50
CA LEU A 164 9.46 0.62 -1.12
C LEU A 164 8.04 0.90 -0.66
N ARG A 165 7.61 0.24 0.40
CA ARG A 165 6.31 0.47 1.06
C ARG A 165 6.55 1.13 2.41
N ASP A 166 5.77 2.16 2.71
CA ASP A 166 5.80 2.86 3.98
C ASP A 166 4.38 3.02 4.52
N ASN A 167 3.78 1.88 4.80
CA ASN A 167 2.39 1.80 5.23
C ASN A 167 2.24 2.26 6.67
N MET A 168 1.11 2.91 6.97
CA MET A 168 0.77 3.30 8.33
C MET A 168 -0.66 2.88 8.68
N PRO A 169 -0.86 2.23 9.83
CA PRO A 169 -2.18 2.11 10.43
C PRO A 169 -2.78 3.49 10.72
N PHE A 170 -4.08 3.59 10.52
CA PHE A 170 -4.88 4.74 10.94
C PHE A 170 -6.24 4.25 11.44
N GLY A 171 -6.96 5.10 12.16
CA GLY A 171 -8.31 4.74 12.56
C GLY A 171 -8.87 5.60 13.69
N ARG A 172 -10.15 5.34 13.97
CA ARG A 172 -10.93 5.97 15.03
C ARG A 172 -11.74 4.89 15.74
N PRO A 173 -11.25 4.31 16.83
CA PRO A 173 -11.92 3.20 17.52
C PRO A 173 -13.37 3.54 17.92
N GLY A 174 -13.65 4.80 18.29
CA GLY A 174 -15.00 5.25 18.67
C GLY A 174 -16.03 5.22 17.54
N SER A 175 -15.58 5.23 16.27
CA SER A 175 -16.43 5.12 15.08
C SER A 175 -16.29 3.77 14.37
N GLY A 176 -15.49 2.84 14.91
CA GLY A 176 -15.23 1.56 14.27
C GLY A 176 -14.40 1.66 12.99
N GLU A 177 -13.70 2.77 12.77
CA GLU A 177 -12.82 2.96 11.62
C GLU A 177 -11.43 2.40 11.92
N PHE A 178 -11.01 1.42 11.12
CA PHE A 178 -9.68 0.81 11.19
C PHE A 178 -9.14 0.65 9.78
N GLY A 179 -7.90 1.05 9.55
CA GLY A 179 -7.37 1.00 8.20
C GLY A 179 -5.85 0.98 8.10
N THR A 180 -5.39 0.79 6.88
CA THR A 180 -3.99 0.93 6.48
C THR A 180 -3.91 1.96 5.36
N TYR A 181 -3.10 2.99 5.56
CA TYR A 181 -2.72 3.90 4.49
C TYR A 181 -1.47 3.35 3.84
N PHE A 182 -1.65 2.80 2.64
CA PHE A 182 -0.56 2.29 1.81
C PHE A 182 0.08 3.44 1.06
N ILE A 183 1.40 3.50 1.07
CA ILE A 183 2.18 4.32 0.16
C ILE A 183 3.32 3.48 -0.42
N GLY A 184 3.36 3.39 -1.75
CA GLY A 184 4.39 2.67 -2.49
C GLY A 184 5.22 3.62 -3.34
N TYR A 185 6.55 3.44 -3.30
CA TYR A 185 7.52 4.16 -4.12
C TYR A 185 8.20 3.18 -5.05
N ALA A 186 8.27 3.50 -6.32
CA ALA A 186 8.92 2.67 -7.32
C ALA A 186 9.61 3.53 -8.40
N ARG A 187 10.63 2.95 -9.02
CA ARG A 187 11.34 3.54 -10.16
C ARG A 187 10.46 3.69 -11.40
N SER A 188 9.48 2.80 -11.56
CA SER A 188 8.45 2.87 -12.60
C SER A 188 7.09 2.48 -12.04
N PRO A 189 5.97 2.84 -12.68
CA PRO A 189 4.64 2.45 -12.21
C PRO A 189 4.37 0.95 -12.39
N ALA A 190 5.02 0.29 -13.33
CA ALA A 190 4.72 -1.08 -13.75
C ALA A 190 4.70 -2.12 -12.61
N PRO A 191 5.66 -2.18 -11.68
CA PRO A 191 5.60 -3.13 -10.57
C PRO A 191 4.38 -2.92 -9.67
N ILE A 192 4.04 -1.68 -9.36
CA ILE A 192 2.88 -1.37 -8.50
C ILE A 192 1.59 -1.75 -9.23
N GLU A 193 1.48 -1.40 -10.51
CA GLU A 193 0.32 -1.75 -11.34
C GLU A 193 0.14 -3.28 -11.43
N GLN A 194 1.23 -4.02 -11.63
CA GLN A 194 1.19 -5.47 -11.69
C GLN A 194 0.77 -6.10 -10.35
N MET A 195 1.28 -5.57 -9.21
CA MET A 195 0.84 -6.02 -7.89
C MET A 195 -0.65 -5.79 -7.69
N LEU A 196 -1.17 -4.62 -8.07
CA LEU A 196 -2.59 -4.31 -7.98
C LEU A 196 -3.42 -5.21 -8.90
N GLU A 197 -2.99 -5.43 -10.13
CA GLU A 197 -3.68 -6.35 -11.05
C GLU A 197 -3.76 -7.76 -10.44
N ASN A 198 -2.65 -8.28 -9.92
CA ASN A 198 -2.62 -9.57 -9.26
C ASN A 198 -3.56 -9.63 -8.05
N MET A 199 -3.62 -8.56 -7.24
CA MET A 199 -4.48 -8.50 -6.06
C MET A 199 -5.96 -8.43 -6.43
N PHE A 200 -6.34 -7.54 -7.34
CA PHE A 200 -7.76 -7.27 -7.64
C PHE A 200 -8.33 -8.19 -8.70
N VAL A 201 -7.57 -8.54 -9.72
CA VAL A 201 -7.97 -9.42 -10.82
C VAL A 201 -7.63 -10.87 -10.53
N GLY A 202 -6.46 -11.08 -9.96
CA GLY A 202 -5.93 -12.40 -9.64
C GLY A 202 -5.00 -12.97 -10.71
N ARG A 203 -4.17 -13.89 -10.26
CA ARG A 203 -3.24 -14.63 -11.13
C ARG A 203 -3.33 -16.13 -10.83
N PRO A 204 -3.94 -16.95 -11.72
CA PRO A 204 -4.73 -16.54 -12.92
C PRO A 204 -5.97 -15.72 -12.54
N ALA A 205 -6.63 -15.12 -13.52
CA ALA A 205 -7.85 -14.33 -13.31
C ALA A 205 -8.87 -15.08 -12.43
N GLY A 206 -9.41 -14.39 -11.40
CA GLY A 206 -10.28 -14.97 -10.39
C GLY A 206 -9.56 -15.52 -9.15
N ASN A 207 -8.24 -15.73 -9.19
CA ASN A 207 -7.42 -16.07 -8.02
C ASN A 207 -6.88 -14.79 -7.35
N TYR A 208 -7.80 -13.93 -6.92
CA TYR A 208 -7.53 -12.62 -6.34
C TYR A 208 -7.11 -12.72 -4.86
N ASP A 209 -6.56 -11.62 -4.33
CA ASP A 209 -6.14 -11.50 -2.94
C ASP A 209 -7.31 -11.56 -1.97
N ARG A 210 -7.37 -12.63 -1.15
CA ARG A 210 -8.45 -12.85 -0.19
C ARG A 210 -8.45 -11.84 0.97
N LEU A 211 -7.40 -11.06 1.15
CA LEU A 211 -7.41 -9.94 2.09
C LEU A 211 -8.46 -8.88 1.70
N LEU A 212 -8.76 -8.75 0.40
CA LEU A 212 -9.78 -7.83 -0.11
C LEU A 212 -11.22 -8.21 0.29
N ASP A 213 -11.45 -9.41 0.79
CA ASP A 213 -12.74 -9.81 1.36
C ASP A 213 -13.01 -9.14 2.73
N TYR A 214 -11.93 -8.64 3.36
CA TYR A 214 -11.94 -7.97 4.67
C TYR A 214 -11.45 -6.53 4.61
N SER A 215 -11.16 -6.03 3.42
CA SER A 215 -10.57 -4.70 3.22
C SER A 215 -11.20 -4.00 2.03
N LEU A 216 -11.81 -2.85 2.27
CA LEU A 216 -12.32 -1.97 1.23
C LEU A 216 -11.20 -1.01 0.81
N SER A 217 -10.81 -1.04 -0.46
CA SER A 217 -9.81 -0.13 -0.99
C SER A 217 -10.45 1.17 -1.48
N LEU A 218 -9.89 2.29 -1.04
CA LEU A 218 -10.12 3.61 -1.60
C LEU A 218 -8.79 4.06 -2.22
N ILE A 219 -8.73 4.24 -3.54
CA ILE A 219 -7.52 4.74 -4.19
C ILE A 219 -7.56 6.27 -4.14
N HIS A 220 -6.47 6.85 -3.64
CA HIS A 220 -6.11 8.25 -3.88
C HIS A 220 -4.91 8.24 -4.83
N ILE A 221 -5.04 8.85 -5.98
CA ILE A 221 -3.95 9.03 -6.94
C ILE A 221 -3.51 10.47 -6.89
#